data_d16c62133e1ee0b09ff7a9a553ac6fa2
#
_entry.id   d16c62133e1ee0b09ff7a9a553ac6fa2
#
_cell.length_a   1.000
_cell.length_b   1.000
_cell.length_c   1.000
_cell.angle_alpha   90.00
_cell.angle_beta   90.00
_cell.angle_gamma   90.00
#
_symmetry.space_group_name_H-M   'P 1'
#
loop_
_entity.id
_entity.type
_entity.pdbx_description
1 polymer ?
#
loop_
_entity_poly.entity_id
_entity_poly.type
_entity_poly.pdbx_seq_one_letter_code
_entity_poly.pdbx_strand_id
1 'polypeptide(L)'
;PASDRASLCDEAIRLARLLLRMYPSEPEIMGLLALMLLQHSRIAARFDAQGNAVLLEDQDRGQWKRPLIQEGLALIDKALRSRRPGPYQIQAAIAGLHARAARADDTDWAEIDGLYQALERHAPSPVVTLNRSVALAKLSGPEAALDLIAPLAPRLDGYFYFHGVRGSFLKQLGRNAEAREAFNRAIALANTPAEAAHIRQHLDSLSA
;
A
#
# COMPACT_ATOMS: atom_id res chain seq x y z
N PRO A 1 11.25 18.26 -6.18
CA PRO A 1 9.89 18.80 -6.35
C PRO A 1 8.92 17.69 -6.79
N ALA A 2 7.59 17.89 -6.63
CA ALA A 2 6.58 16.91 -7.01
C ALA A 2 6.59 16.62 -8.53
N SER A 3 6.93 17.63 -9.34
CA SER A 3 7.11 17.53 -10.80
C SER A 3 8.17 16.51 -11.20
N ASP A 4 9.28 16.45 -10.49
CA ASP A 4 10.40 15.56 -10.83
C ASP A 4 10.04 14.09 -10.54
N ARG A 5 9.28 13.84 -9.47
CA ARG A 5 8.77 12.50 -9.15
C ARG A 5 7.76 12.00 -10.18
N ALA A 6 6.87 12.86 -10.65
CA ALA A 6 5.90 12.51 -11.69
C ALA A 6 6.62 12.14 -12.99
N SER A 7 7.62 12.93 -13.41
CA SER A 7 8.45 12.67 -14.58
C SER A 7 9.22 11.34 -14.49
N LEU A 8 9.79 11.01 -13.33
CA LEU A 8 10.44 9.72 -13.10
C LEU A 8 9.48 8.54 -13.17
N CYS A 9 8.26 8.68 -12.65
CA CYS A 9 7.24 7.65 -12.74
C CYS A 9 6.79 7.44 -14.21
N ASP A 10 6.59 8.50 -14.97
CA ASP A 10 6.23 8.43 -16.38
C ASP A 10 7.32 7.73 -17.21
N GLU A 11 8.58 8.04 -16.94
CA GLU A 11 9.71 7.37 -17.61
C GLU A 11 9.82 5.89 -17.22
N ALA A 12 9.63 5.55 -15.95
CA ALA A 12 9.61 4.15 -15.50
C ALA A 12 8.49 3.35 -16.19
N ILE A 13 7.29 3.92 -16.32
CA ILE A 13 6.16 3.31 -17.05
C ILE A 13 6.50 3.16 -18.54
N ARG A 14 7.14 4.18 -19.14
CA ARG A 14 7.58 4.11 -20.56
C ARG A 14 8.55 2.96 -20.79
N LEU A 15 9.54 2.80 -19.89
CA LEU A 15 10.51 1.71 -19.95
C LEU A 15 9.86 0.34 -19.73
N ALA A 16 8.92 0.22 -18.78
CA ALA A 16 8.19 -1.03 -18.55
C ALA A 16 7.32 -1.42 -19.76
N ARG A 17 6.70 -0.45 -20.46
CA ARG A 17 5.99 -0.70 -21.72
C ARG A 17 6.94 -1.14 -22.84
N LEU A 18 8.15 -0.58 -22.92
CA LEU A 18 9.17 -1.03 -23.87
C LEU A 18 9.60 -2.47 -23.58
N LEU A 19 9.86 -2.78 -22.31
CA LEU A 19 10.22 -4.13 -21.88
C LEU A 19 9.12 -5.14 -22.23
N LEU A 20 7.85 -4.79 -22.02
CA LEU A 20 6.72 -5.65 -22.38
C LEU A 20 6.60 -5.85 -23.90
N ARG A 21 6.97 -4.87 -24.72
CA ARG A 21 7.02 -5.06 -26.18
C ARG A 21 8.10 -6.05 -26.59
N MET A 22 9.24 -6.07 -25.90
CA MET A 22 10.33 -7.03 -26.15
C MET A 22 9.97 -8.44 -25.67
N TYR A 23 9.18 -8.55 -24.60
CA TYR A 23 8.78 -9.81 -23.97
C TYR A 23 7.26 -9.89 -23.78
N PRO A 24 6.47 -9.96 -24.86
CA PRO A 24 5.02 -9.76 -24.83
C PRO A 24 4.22 -10.88 -24.13
N SER A 25 4.88 -12.00 -23.85
CA SER A 25 4.27 -13.17 -23.19
C SER A 25 4.71 -13.33 -21.73
N GLU A 26 5.56 -12.42 -21.20
CA GLU A 26 6.08 -12.58 -19.84
C GLU A 26 5.12 -11.98 -18.80
N PRO A 27 4.46 -12.82 -17.97
CA PRO A 27 3.40 -12.37 -17.07
C PRO A 27 3.91 -11.48 -15.94
N GLU A 28 5.14 -11.65 -15.47
CA GLU A 28 5.70 -10.78 -14.43
C GLU A 28 6.00 -9.37 -14.94
N ILE A 29 6.36 -9.21 -16.22
CA ILE A 29 6.48 -7.88 -16.82
C ILE A 29 5.11 -7.21 -16.96
N MET A 30 4.07 -7.98 -17.30
CA MET A 30 2.68 -7.48 -17.29
C MET A 30 2.27 -7.04 -15.88
N GLY A 31 2.59 -7.84 -14.87
CA GLY A 31 2.33 -7.53 -13.47
C GLY A 31 3.06 -6.28 -12.99
N LEU A 32 4.33 -6.14 -13.32
CA LEU A 32 5.13 -4.96 -12.99
C LEU A 32 4.54 -3.69 -13.62
N LEU A 33 4.23 -3.71 -14.92
CA LEU A 33 3.63 -2.56 -15.59
C LEU A 33 2.25 -2.24 -15.00
N ALA A 34 1.41 -3.25 -14.75
CA ALA A 34 0.10 -3.06 -14.13
C ALA A 34 0.22 -2.41 -12.75
N LEU A 35 1.15 -2.87 -11.91
CA LEU A 35 1.41 -2.29 -10.59
C LEU A 35 1.82 -0.82 -10.69
N MET A 36 2.74 -0.49 -11.59
CA MET A 36 3.17 0.89 -11.83
C MET A 36 2.00 1.79 -12.27
N LEU A 37 1.19 1.33 -13.22
CA LEU A 37 0.02 2.06 -13.73
C LEU A 37 -1.01 2.33 -12.62
N LEU A 38 -1.35 1.30 -11.84
CA LEU A 38 -2.31 1.40 -10.74
C LEU A 38 -1.81 2.32 -9.62
N GLN A 39 -0.54 2.26 -9.27
CA GLN A 39 0.06 3.16 -8.29
C GLN A 39 0.12 4.61 -8.80
N HIS A 40 0.47 4.81 -10.06
CA HIS A 40 0.56 6.13 -10.68
C HIS A 40 -0.82 6.76 -10.93
N SER A 41 -1.86 5.94 -11.14
CA SER A 41 -3.23 6.43 -11.39
C SER A 41 -3.75 7.35 -10.28
N ARG A 42 -3.32 7.15 -9.05
CA ARG A 42 -3.78 7.88 -7.85
C ARG A 42 -2.82 8.96 -7.35
N ILE A 43 -1.80 9.32 -8.15
CA ILE A 43 -0.75 10.25 -7.70
C ILE A 43 -1.30 11.62 -7.28
N ALA A 44 -2.34 12.11 -7.95
CA ALA A 44 -2.99 13.40 -7.65
C ALA A 44 -3.72 13.40 -6.30
N ALA A 45 -4.22 12.24 -5.84
CA ALA A 45 -4.96 12.09 -4.60
C ALA A 45 -4.08 11.71 -3.39
N ARG A 46 -2.77 11.50 -3.59
CA ARG A 46 -1.87 11.03 -2.52
C ARG A 46 -1.48 12.08 -1.50
N PHE A 47 -1.60 13.35 -1.86
CA PHE A 47 -1.24 14.48 -1.02
C PHE A 47 -2.35 15.52 -1.04
N ASP A 48 -2.62 16.13 0.11
CA ASP A 48 -3.52 17.26 0.21
C ASP A 48 -2.88 18.56 -0.31
N ALA A 49 -3.66 19.67 -0.28
CA ALA A 49 -3.18 20.97 -0.73
C ALA A 49 -2.03 21.52 0.13
N GLN A 50 -1.84 21.01 1.34
CA GLN A 50 -0.77 21.35 2.27
C GLN A 50 0.45 20.44 2.10
N GLY A 51 0.38 19.42 1.24
CA GLY A 51 1.44 18.45 1.00
C GLY A 51 1.50 17.31 2.01
N ASN A 52 0.47 17.13 2.83
CA ASN A 52 0.37 16.00 3.74
C ASN A 52 -0.09 14.75 3.00
N ALA A 53 0.40 13.57 3.44
CA ALA A 53 0.00 12.30 2.86
C ALA A 53 -1.46 11.98 3.22
N VAL A 54 -2.26 11.61 2.22
CA VAL A 54 -3.64 11.17 2.37
C VAL A 54 -3.68 9.65 2.34
N LEU A 55 -4.30 9.02 3.36
CA LEU A 55 -4.47 7.57 3.41
C LEU A 55 -5.29 7.08 2.22
N LEU A 56 -5.03 5.85 1.80
CA LEU A 56 -5.69 5.26 0.62
C LEU A 56 -7.23 5.26 0.75
N GLU A 57 -7.74 5.02 1.94
CA GLU A 57 -9.17 5.02 2.23
C GLU A 57 -9.80 6.41 2.16
N ASP A 58 -9.03 7.46 2.43
CA ASP A 58 -9.48 8.86 2.43
C ASP A 58 -9.23 9.57 1.09
N GLN A 59 -8.55 8.90 0.14
CA GLN A 59 -8.26 9.49 -1.17
C GLN A 59 -9.54 9.69 -1.99
N ASP A 60 -9.67 10.88 -2.58
CA ASP A 60 -10.70 11.16 -3.57
C ASP A 60 -10.47 10.34 -4.84
N ARG A 61 -11.24 9.26 -4.99
CA ARG A 61 -11.19 8.36 -6.15
C ARG A 61 -11.63 9.03 -7.46
N GLY A 62 -12.32 10.17 -7.40
CA GLY A 62 -12.63 10.98 -8.55
C GLY A 62 -11.40 11.56 -9.26
N GLN A 63 -10.32 11.76 -8.52
CA GLN A 63 -9.04 12.25 -9.04
C GLN A 63 -8.16 11.13 -9.64
N TRP A 64 -8.57 9.86 -9.52
CA TRP A 64 -7.80 8.74 -10.04
C TRP A 64 -7.90 8.65 -11.56
N LYS A 65 -6.77 8.48 -12.23
CA LYS A 65 -6.68 8.43 -13.70
C LYS A 65 -7.26 7.13 -14.24
N ARG A 66 -8.54 7.13 -14.63
CA ARG A 66 -9.28 5.97 -15.12
C ARG A 66 -8.61 5.22 -16.28
N PRO A 67 -8.00 5.88 -17.29
CA PRO A 67 -7.32 5.16 -18.38
C PRO A 67 -6.16 4.27 -17.86
N LEU A 68 -5.37 4.74 -16.88
CA LEU A 68 -4.28 3.95 -16.30
C LEU A 68 -4.81 2.75 -15.50
N ILE A 69 -5.93 2.93 -14.80
CA ILE A 69 -6.59 1.83 -14.08
C ILE A 69 -7.07 0.77 -15.06
N GLN A 70 -7.74 1.16 -16.15
CA GLN A 70 -8.24 0.22 -17.16
C GLN A 70 -7.10 -0.56 -17.82
N GLU A 71 -6.01 0.11 -18.21
CA GLU A 71 -4.82 -0.53 -18.77
C GLU A 71 -4.21 -1.52 -17.77
N GLY A 72 -4.04 -1.11 -16.51
CA GLY A 72 -3.48 -1.95 -15.45
C GLY A 72 -4.33 -3.20 -15.19
N LEU A 73 -5.65 -3.07 -15.10
CA LEU A 73 -6.56 -4.20 -14.89
C LEU A 73 -6.55 -5.17 -16.08
N ALA A 74 -6.52 -4.67 -17.30
CA ALA A 74 -6.43 -5.52 -18.51
C ALA A 74 -5.12 -6.32 -18.55
N LEU A 75 -4.01 -5.74 -18.09
CA LEU A 75 -2.72 -6.43 -17.99
C LEU A 75 -2.76 -7.54 -16.92
N ILE A 76 -3.39 -7.30 -15.77
CA ILE A 76 -3.58 -8.33 -14.73
C ILE A 76 -4.38 -9.50 -15.31
N ASP A 77 -5.51 -9.24 -15.95
CA ASP A 77 -6.37 -10.25 -16.53
C ASP A 77 -5.60 -11.08 -17.61
N LYS A 78 -4.74 -10.43 -18.38
CA LYS A 78 -3.89 -11.10 -19.37
C LYS A 78 -2.82 -11.97 -18.69
N ALA A 79 -2.16 -11.45 -17.65
CA ALA A 79 -1.11 -12.16 -16.92
C ALA A 79 -1.64 -13.42 -16.23
N LEU A 80 -2.83 -13.34 -15.62
CA LEU A 80 -3.47 -14.47 -14.93
C LEU A 80 -3.76 -15.68 -15.83
N ARG A 81 -3.99 -15.44 -17.13
CA ARG A 81 -4.19 -16.54 -18.11
C ARG A 81 -2.97 -17.43 -18.28
N SER A 82 -1.78 -16.94 -17.94
CA SER A 82 -0.54 -17.73 -18.01
C SER A 82 -0.48 -18.84 -16.94
N ARG A 83 -1.29 -18.73 -15.88
CA ARG A 83 -1.27 -19.61 -14.69
C ARG A 83 0.11 -19.76 -14.05
N ARG A 84 0.95 -18.75 -14.20
CA ARG A 84 2.27 -18.65 -13.58
C ARG A 84 2.32 -17.40 -12.68
N PRO A 85 1.71 -17.47 -11.48
CA PRO A 85 1.68 -16.32 -10.58
C PRO A 85 3.10 -15.98 -10.10
N GLY A 86 3.36 -14.68 -9.94
CA GLY A 86 4.61 -14.18 -9.41
C GLY A 86 4.39 -12.92 -8.57
N PRO A 87 5.43 -12.43 -7.89
CA PRO A 87 5.30 -11.35 -6.91
C PRO A 87 4.70 -10.05 -7.47
N TYR A 88 5.07 -9.64 -8.68
CA TYR A 88 4.53 -8.41 -9.28
C TYR A 88 3.07 -8.57 -9.70
N GLN A 89 2.68 -9.73 -10.22
CA GLN A 89 1.29 -10.01 -10.56
C GLN A 89 0.39 -9.96 -9.30
N ILE A 90 0.85 -10.56 -8.19
CA ILE A 90 0.10 -10.57 -6.92
C ILE A 90 -0.03 -9.15 -6.36
N GLN A 91 1.04 -8.37 -6.33
CA GLN A 91 0.99 -6.98 -5.89
C GLN A 91 0.10 -6.11 -6.78
N ALA A 92 0.13 -6.33 -8.10
CA ALA A 92 -0.76 -5.66 -9.04
C ALA A 92 -2.23 -6.03 -8.78
N ALA A 93 -2.53 -7.31 -8.50
CA ALA A 93 -3.88 -7.75 -8.17
C ALA A 93 -4.40 -7.06 -6.90
N ILE A 94 -3.59 -6.95 -5.83
CA ILE A 94 -3.94 -6.20 -4.62
C ILE A 94 -4.26 -4.74 -4.96
N ALA A 95 -3.39 -4.07 -5.72
CA ALA A 95 -3.63 -2.69 -6.15
C ALA A 95 -4.89 -2.57 -7.04
N GLY A 96 -5.17 -3.58 -7.85
CA GLY A 96 -6.35 -3.69 -8.69
C GLY A 96 -7.65 -3.78 -7.90
N LEU A 97 -7.67 -4.52 -6.80
CA LEU A 97 -8.85 -4.61 -5.91
C LEU A 97 -9.19 -3.23 -5.32
N HIS A 98 -8.20 -2.49 -4.85
CA HIS A 98 -8.41 -1.11 -4.41
C HIS A 98 -8.92 -0.19 -5.54
N ALA A 99 -8.42 -0.39 -6.77
CA ALA A 99 -8.79 0.45 -7.90
C ALA A 99 -10.20 0.13 -8.47
N ARG A 100 -10.67 -1.11 -8.32
CA ARG A 100 -12.01 -1.56 -8.73
C ARG A 100 -13.09 -1.08 -7.77
N ALA A 101 -12.81 -0.99 -6.49
CA ALA A 101 -13.75 -0.55 -5.49
C ALA A 101 -14.20 0.90 -5.77
N ALA A 102 -15.50 1.13 -5.85
CA ALA A 102 -16.04 2.47 -6.08
C ALA A 102 -15.83 3.36 -4.84
N ARG A 103 -15.92 2.78 -3.66
CA ARG A 103 -15.69 3.40 -2.35
C ARG A 103 -14.69 2.57 -1.56
N ALA A 104 -14.06 3.16 -0.56
CA ALA A 104 -13.12 2.45 0.32
C ALA A 104 -13.79 1.25 1.02
N ASP A 105 -15.04 1.41 1.43
CA ASP A 105 -15.85 0.38 2.12
C ASP A 105 -16.17 -0.82 1.22
N ASP A 106 -16.16 -0.64 -0.11
CA ASP A 106 -16.44 -1.70 -1.10
C ASP A 106 -15.19 -2.55 -1.40
N THR A 107 -14.07 -2.32 -0.71
CA THR A 107 -12.83 -3.04 -0.92
C THR A 107 -12.94 -4.49 -0.41
N ASP A 108 -12.62 -5.47 -1.26
CA ASP A 108 -12.59 -6.89 -0.88
C ASP A 108 -11.34 -7.22 -0.07
N TRP A 109 -11.44 -6.99 1.24
CA TRP A 109 -10.35 -7.24 2.17
C TRP A 109 -10.02 -8.72 2.33
N ALA A 110 -11.00 -9.62 2.12
CA ALA A 110 -10.77 -11.06 2.19
C ALA A 110 -9.89 -11.53 1.03
N GLU A 111 -10.18 -11.06 -0.19
CA GLU A 111 -9.35 -11.34 -1.35
C GLU A 111 -7.95 -10.73 -1.20
N ILE A 112 -7.85 -9.51 -0.67
CA ILE A 112 -6.55 -8.86 -0.38
C ILE A 112 -5.72 -9.67 0.62
N ASP A 113 -6.30 -10.15 1.72
CA ASP A 113 -5.57 -10.99 2.69
C ASP A 113 -5.08 -12.29 2.04
N GLY A 114 -5.92 -12.96 1.25
CA GLY A 114 -5.55 -14.16 0.49
C GLY A 114 -4.40 -13.91 -0.48
N LEU A 115 -4.40 -12.77 -1.17
CA LEU A 115 -3.30 -12.38 -2.06
C LEU A 115 -2.01 -12.08 -1.28
N TYR A 116 -2.08 -11.43 -0.13
CA TYR A 116 -0.90 -11.24 0.72
C TYR A 116 -0.35 -12.57 1.23
N GLN A 117 -1.20 -13.53 1.62
CA GLN A 117 -0.74 -14.89 1.97
C GLN A 117 -0.03 -15.58 0.79
N ALA A 118 -0.53 -15.40 -0.44
CA ALA A 118 0.16 -15.88 -1.63
C ALA A 118 1.50 -15.17 -1.82
N LEU A 119 1.56 -13.86 -1.63
CA LEU A 119 2.79 -13.08 -1.74
C LEU A 119 3.84 -13.50 -0.70
N GLU A 120 3.44 -13.79 0.54
CA GLU A 120 4.32 -14.32 1.60
C GLU A 120 4.98 -15.64 1.19
N ARG A 121 4.28 -16.50 0.43
CA ARG A 121 4.85 -17.75 -0.09
C ARG A 121 5.84 -17.53 -1.25
N HIS A 122 5.60 -16.53 -2.09
CA HIS A 122 6.45 -16.23 -3.25
C HIS A 122 7.65 -15.35 -2.91
N ALA A 123 7.47 -14.39 -2.02
CA ALA A 123 8.48 -13.38 -1.66
C ALA A 123 8.35 -13.05 -0.16
N PRO A 124 8.75 -13.96 0.73
CA PRO A 124 8.63 -13.75 2.19
C PRO A 124 9.41 -12.52 2.64
N SER A 125 8.72 -11.61 3.32
CA SER A 125 9.29 -10.38 3.82
C SER A 125 8.50 -9.88 5.04
N PRO A 126 9.16 -9.37 6.09
CA PRO A 126 8.45 -8.74 7.22
C PRO A 126 7.55 -7.57 6.78
N VAL A 127 7.93 -6.86 5.72
CA VAL A 127 7.14 -5.75 5.18
C VAL A 127 5.87 -6.27 4.49
N VAL A 128 5.92 -7.43 3.83
CA VAL A 128 4.73 -8.06 3.25
C VAL A 128 3.74 -8.43 4.36
N THR A 129 4.21 -9.06 5.44
CA THR A 129 3.37 -9.41 6.59
C THR A 129 2.83 -8.16 7.29
N LEU A 130 3.63 -7.10 7.43
CA LEU A 130 3.16 -5.82 7.95
C LEU A 130 2.03 -5.24 7.10
N ASN A 131 2.16 -5.25 5.77
CA ASN A 131 1.11 -4.77 4.87
C ASN A 131 -0.15 -5.64 4.94
N ARG A 132 0.00 -6.97 5.05
CA ARG A 132 -1.10 -7.91 5.25
C ARG A 132 -1.88 -7.60 6.52
N SER A 133 -1.22 -7.16 7.59
CA SER A 133 -1.87 -6.86 8.87
C SER A 133 -2.99 -5.82 8.75
N VAL A 134 -2.88 -4.90 7.77
CA VAL A 134 -3.94 -3.91 7.51
C VAL A 134 -5.22 -4.59 6.99
N ALA A 135 -5.09 -5.55 6.08
CA ALA A 135 -6.23 -6.33 5.61
C ALA A 135 -6.83 -7.19 6.75
N LEU A 136 -5.98 -7.83 7.54
CA LEU A 136 -6.40 -8.62 8.69
C LEU A 136 -7.14 -7.77 9.74
N ALA A 137 -6.70 -6.53 9.98
CA ALA A 137 -7.38 -5.62 10.89
C ALA A 137 -8.81 -5.29 10.42
N LYS A 138 -9.03 -5.15 9.12
CA LYS A 138 -10.37 -4.92 8.54
C LYS A 138 -11.27 -6.15 8.64
N LEU A 139 -10.70 -7.36 8.64
CA LEU A 139 -11.46 -8.63 8.70
C LEU A 139 -11.72 -9.11 10.12
N SER A 140 -10.71 -9.05 10.97
CA SER A 140 -10.69 -9.71 12.28
C SER A 140 -10.41 -8.76 13.44
N GLY A 141 -10.29 -7.47 13.14
CA GLY A 141 -10.02 -6.43 14.12
C GLY A 141 -8.54 -6.17 14.40
N PRO A 142 -8.25 -5.04 15.06
CA PRO A 142 -6.89 -4.56 15.28
C PRO A 142 -6.08 -5.45 16.24
N GLU A 143 -6.72 -6.22 17.13
CA GLU A 143 -6.04 -7.13 18.04
C GLU A 143 -5.35 -8.28 17.28
N ALA A 144 -6.07 -8.95 16.38
CA ALA A 144 -5.51 -9.99 15.53
C ALA A 144 -4.36 -9.46 14.64
N ALA A 145 -4.47 -8.22 14.19
CA ALA A 145 -3.41 -7.57 13.42
C ALA A 145 -2.17 -7.27 14.27
N LEU A 146 -2.32 -6.85 15.53
CA LEU A 146 -1.22 -6.65 16.47
C LEU A 146 -0.49 -7.97 16.74
N ASP A 147 -1.23 -9.06 16.96
CA ASP A 147 -0.65 -10.39 17.18
C ASP A 147 0.17 -10.85 15.97
N LEU A 148 -0.33 -10.58 14.76
CA LEU A 148 0.38 -10.90 13.50
C LEU A 148 1.71 -10.14 13.38
N ILE A 149 1.77 -8.87 13.76
CA ILE A 149 2.98 -8.05 13.60
C ILE A 149 3.93 -8.11 14.81
N ALA A 150 3.51 -8.58 15.96
CA ALA A 150 4.33 -8.63 17.18
C ALA A 150 5.68 -9.35 16.96
N PRO A 151 5.75 -10.51 16.26
CA PRO A 151 7.01 -11.20 16.00
C PRO A 151 7.96 -10.45 15.06
N LEU A 152 7.45 -9.43 14.34
CA LEU A 152 8.24 -8.65 13.39
C LEU A 152 9.06 -7.54 14.06
N ALA A 153 8.75 -7.20 15.32
CA ALA A 153 9.36 -6.07 16.02
C ALA A 153 10.90 -6.07 15.97
N PRO A 154 11.63 -7.18 16.24
CA PRO A 154 13.09 -7.16 16.19
C PRO A 154 13.66 -6.85 14.80
N ARG A 155 12.92 -7.19 13.74
CA ARG A 155 13.35 -6.97 12.34
C ARG A 155 12.93 -5.61 11.79
N LEU A 156 11.90 -4.99 12.36
CA LEU A 156 11.29 -3.76 11.87
C LEU A 156 11.37 -2.59 12.87
N ASP A 157 12.18 -2.72 13.96
CA ASP A 157 12.31 -1.65 14.96
C ASP A 157 12.81 -0.31 14.39
N GLY A 158 13.63 -0.35 13.36
CA GLY A 158 14.10 0.84 12.62
C GLY A 158 13.18 1.28 11.47
N TYR A 159 12.00 0.67 11.31
CA TYR A 159 11.13 0.93 10.16
C TYR A 159 9.94 1.82 10.54
N PHE A 160 9.92 3.05 10.02
CA PHE A 160 8.89 4.06 10.28
C PHE A 160 7.46 3.51 10.21
N TYR A 161 7.12 2.81 9.12
CA TYR A 161 5.77 2.31 8.88
C TYR A 161 5.31 1.25 9.88
N PHE A 162 6.24 0.45 10.44
CA PHE A 162 5.92 -0.53 11.48
C PHE A 162 5.34 0.14 12.72
N HIS A 163 5.98 1.20 13.19
CA HIS A 163 5.53 1.93 14.38
C HIS A 163 4.25 2.73 14.11
N GLY A 164 4.08 3.28 12.90
CA GLY A 164 2.86 3.96 12.48
C GLY A 164 1.65 3.02 12.46
N VAL A 165 1.80 1.85 11.84
CA VAL A 165 0.75 0.83 11.78
C VAL A 165 0.42 0.29 13.17
N ARG A 166 1.43 -0.06 13.97
CA ARG A 166 1.27 -0.51 15.35
C ARG A 166 0.52 0.53 16.20
N GLY A 167 0.91 1.79 16.10
CA GLY A 167 0.25 2.89 16.81
C GLY A 167 -1.22 3.06 16.40
N SER A 168 -1.52 2.90 15.11
CA SER A 168 -2.89 2.95 14.60
C SER A 168 -3.79 1.83 15.17
N PHE A 169 -3.29 0.59 15.23
CA PHE A 169 -4.05 -0.51 15.81
C PHE A 169 -4.25 -0.33 17.32
N LEU A 170 -3.21 0.10 18.04
CA LEU A 170 -3.31 0.38 19.49
C LEU A 170 -4.32 1.50 19.78
N LYS A 171 -4.36 2.55 18.96
CA LYS A 171 -5.36 3.62 19.06
C LYS A 171 -6.77 3.09 18.85
N GLN A 172 -7.01 2.23 17.87
CA GLN A 172 -8.31 1.62 17.61
C GLN A 172 -8.80 0.77 18.81
N LEU A 173 -7.88 0.20 19.58
CA LEU A 173 -8.17 -0.56 20.80
C LEU A 173 -8.32 0.32 22.06
N GLY A 174 -8.17 1.64 21.96
CA GLY A 174 -8.19 2.54 23.11
C GLY A 174 -6.92 2.44 23.99
N ARG A 175 -5.87 1.73 23.55
CA ARG A 175 -4.58 1.59 24.24
C ARG A 175 -3.72 2.84 24.01
N ASN A 176 -4.24 4.00 24.42
CA ASN A 176 -3.70 5.31 24.04
C ASN A 176 -2.27 5.56 24.52
N ALA A 177 -1.87 5.05 25.69
CA ALA A 177 -0.49 5.20 26.18
C ALA A 177 0.51 4.49 25.25
N GLU A 178 0.24 3.25 24.87
CA GLU A 178 1.08 2.47 23.98
C GLU A 178 1.04 3.00 22.53
N ALA A 179 -0.11 3.48 22.08
CA ALA A 179 -0.23 4.14 20.78
C ALA A 179 0.67 5.39 20.71
N ARG A 180 0.70 6.20 21.78
CA ARG A 180 1.56 7.37 21.90
C ARG A 180 3.04 7.02 21.80
N GLU A 181 3.48 5.96 22.48
CA GLU A 181 4.85 5.48 22.39
C GLU A 181 5.21 5.05 20.96
N ALA A 182 4.33 4.28 20.31
CA ALA A 182 4.53 3.84 18.93
C ALA A 182 4.59 5.02 17.96
N PHE A 183 3.69 5.99 18.06
CA PHE A 183 3.71 7.18 17.20
C PHE A 183 4.94 8.05 17.44
N ASN A 184 5.39 8.24 18.69
CA ASN A 184 6.63 8.95 18.98
C ASN A 184 7.85 8.25 18.34
N ARG A 185 7.89 6.91 18.38
CA ARG A 185 8.95 6.15 17.72
C ARG A 185 8.89 6.32 16.19
N ALA A 186 7.69 6.30 15.60
CA ALA A 186 7.52 6.58 14.17
C ALA A 186 8.03 7.99 13.81
N ILE A 187 7.65 9.03 14.58
CA ILE A 187 8.13 10.40 14.34
C ILE A 187 9.67 10.49 14.40
N ALA A 188 10.30 9.78 15.35
CA ALA A 188 11.76 9.74 15.46
C ALA A 188 12.45 9.07 14.26
N LEU A 189 11.74 8.18 13.54
CA LEU A 189 12.23 7.44 12.37
C LEU A 189 11.79 8.08 11.04
N ALA A 190 11.00 9.15 11.07
CA ALA A 190 10.51 9.79 9.86
C ALA A 190 11.67 10.36 9.02
N ASN A 191 11.67 10.06 7.72
CA ASN A 191 12.69 10.53 6.78
C ASN A 191 12.31 11.87 6.13
N THR A 192 11.03 12.24 6.21
CA THR A 192 10.51 13.48 5.62
C THR A 192 9.61 14.23 6.59
N PRO A 193 9.53 15.57 6.46
CA PRO A 193 8.57 16.36 7.25
C PRO A 193 7.11 15.91 7.06
N ALA A 194 6.74 15.46 5.86
CA ALA A 194 5.39 14.97 5.55
C ALA A 194 5.03 13.69 6.32
N GLU A 195 5.98 12.74 6.43
CA GLU A 195 5.80 11.54 7.26
C GLU A 195 5.60 11.91 8.73
N ALA A 196 6.45 12.78 9.28
CA ALA A 196 6.33 13.24 10.65
C ALA A 196 5.01 13.99 10.91
N ALA A 197 4.57 14.85 10.00
CA ALA A 197 3.33 15.59 10.10
C ALA A 197 2.11 14.66 10.12
N HIS A 198 2.08 13.65 9.25
CA HIS A 198 1.01 12.65 9.21
C HIS A 198 0.86 11.93 10.56
N ILE A 199 1.97 11.46 11.15
CA ILE A 199 1.90 10.76 12.45
C ILE A 199 1.54 11.71 13.59
N ARG A 200 1.96 12.99 13.55
CA ARG A 200 1.55 13.99 14.56
C ARG A 200 0.04 14.19 14.60
N GLN A 201 -0.65 14.20 13.47
CA GLN A 201 -2.12 14.28 13.43
C GLN A 201 -2.77 13.12 14.20
N HIS A 202 -2.24 11.89 14.05
CA HIS A 202 -2.72 10.74 14.82
C HIS A 202 -2.41 10.89 16.32
N LEU A 203 -1.22 11.39 16.66
CA LEU A 203 -0.82 11.61 18.05
C LEU A 203 -1.69 12.66 18.74
N ASP A 204 -1.97 13.77 18.07
CA ASP A 204 -2.79 14.88 18.59
C ASP A 204 -4.23 14.40 18.85
N SER A 205 -4.75 13.51 18.00
CA SER A 205 -6.09 12.93 18.17
C SER A 205 -6.22 11.94 19.33
N LEU A 206 -5.11 11.52 19.98
CA LEU A 206 -5.15 10.74 21.23
C LEU A 206 -5.38 11.60 22.46
N SER A 207 -5.29 12.91 22.34
CA SER A 207 -5.35 13.86 23.46
C SER A 207 -6.71 14.56 23.55
N ALA A 208 -7.58 14.32 22.58
CA ALA A 208 -8.96 14.79 22.54
C ALA A 208 -9.91 13.73 23.07
#